data_b10274b4571a652c9952435c595c862f
#
_entry.id   b10274b4571a652c9952435c595c862f
#
_cell.length_a   1.000
_cell.length_b   1.000
_cell.length_c   1.000
_cell.angle_alpha   90.00
_cell.angle_beta   90.00
_cell.angle_gamma   90.00
#
_symmetry.space_group_name_H-M   'P 1'
#
loop_
_entity.id
_entity.type
_entity.pdbx_description
1 polymer ?
#
loop_
_entity_poly.entity_id
_entity_poly.type
_entity_poly.pdbx_seq_one_letter_code
_entity_poly.pdbx_strand_id
1 'polypeptide(L)'
;MRAYWDSTALLNALCGQAVMDRLVKGHHTTRSHAYVEAFHHLSGRGLPLKDGSRLAVTPGDAARMIRTLAKKLQTQDLDAEQTLGALDDAQSRGVSGRMVHDWIHARAAKLAGAELVLTRDGGLSNLCVAEGLTADWP
;
A
#
# COMPACT_ATOMS: atom_id res chain seq x y z
N MET A 1 7.11 -5.65 14.71
CA MET A 1 5.74 -5.71 14.14
C MET A 1 5.82 -5.58 12.63
N ARG A 2 5.23 -6.52 11.93
CA ARG A 2 5.18 -6.47 10.46
C ARG A 2 4.09 -5.52 10.00
N ALA A 3 4.43 -4.56 9.15
CA ALA A 3 3.47 -3.61 8.59
C ALA A 3 3.30 -3.83 7.08
N TYR A 4 2.07 -3.70 6.62
CA TYR A 4 1.72 -3.63 5.21
C TYR A 4 1.66 -2.16 4.79
N TRP A 5 2.30 -1.83 3.68
CA TRP A 5 2.37 -0.47 3.13
C TRP A 5 1.52 -0.41 1.87
N ASP A 6 0.49 0.42 1.86
CA ASP A 6 -0.25 0.70 0.63
C ASP A 6 0.50 1.73 -0.23
N SER A 7 -0.06 2.07 -1.39
CA SER A 7 0.58 3.01 -2.31
C SER A 7 0.77 4.40 -1.70
N THR A 8 -0.16 4.86 -0.87
CA THR A 8 -0.05 6.19 -0.21
C THR A 8 1.10 6.22 0.79
N ALA A 9 1.28 5.16 1.54
CA ALA A 9 2.39 5.01 2.48
C ALA A 9 3.74 4.90 1.75
N LEU A 10 3.79 4.16 0.63
CA LEU A 10 4.99 4.07 -0.20
C LEU A 10 5.39 5.44 -0.77
N LEU A 11 4.43 6.22 -1.25
CA LEU A 11 4.67 7.58 -1.72
C LEU A 11 5.20 8.47 -0.59
N ASN A 12 4.65 8.33 0.61
CA ASN A 12 5.12 9.08 1.78
C ASN A 12 6.58 8.76 2.12
N ALA A 13 6.99 7.50 1.99
CA ALA A 13 8.38 7.12 2.20
C ALA A 13 9.33 7.80 1.19
N LEU A 14 8.89 8.01 -0.04
CA LEU A 14 9.67 8.73 -1.05
C LEU A 14 9.74 10.23 -0.79
N CYS A 15 8.80 10.79 -0.04
CA CYS A 15 8.73 12.22 0.26
C CYS A 15 9.52 12.62 1.50
N GLY A 16 9.84 11.71 2.41
CA GLY A 16 10.43 12.05 3.69
C GLY A 16 11.40 11.02 4.25
N GLN A 17 12.55 11.49 4.69
CA GLN A 17 13.62 10.63 5.21
C GLN A 17 13.19 9.85 6.46
N ALA A 18 12.40 10.46 7.34
CA ALA A 18 11.93 9.79 8.56
C ALA A 18 11.06 8.56 8.26
N VAL A 19 10.18 8.67 7.27
CA VAL A 19 9.32 7.56 6.83
C VAL A 19 10.15 6.50 6.12
N MET A 20 11.10 6.91 5.28
CA MET A 20 12.03 6.00 4.63
C MET A 20 12.87 5.23 5.65
N ASP A 21 13.34 5.89 6.69
CA ASP A 21 14.11 5.25 7.78
C ASP A 21 13.27 4.20 8.51
N ARG A 22 12.00 4.49 8.74
CA ARG A 22 11.06 3.54 9.33
C ARG A 22 10.92 2.30 8.45
N LEU A 23 10.81 2.49 7.14
CA LEU A 23 10.72 1.40 6.17
C LEU A 23 11.98 0.52 6.19
N VAL A 24 13.17 1.13 6.27
CA VAL A 24 14.43 0.41 6.27
C VAL A 24 14.65 -0.41 7.54
N LYS A 25 14.18 0.09 8.69
CA LYS A 25 14.44 -0.52 10.01
C LYS A 25 13.53 -1.69 10.36
N GLY A 26 12.44 -1.89 9.64
CA GLY A 26 11.42 -2.87 10.00
C GLY A 26 11.31 -4.04 9.02
N HIS A 27 10.45 -4.98 9.38
CA HIS A 27 9.98 -6.03 8.47
C HIS A 27 8.66 -5.59 7.89
N HIS A 28 8.68 -5.22 6.61
CA HIS A 28 7.55 -4.62 5.96
C HIS A 28 7.17 -5.39 4.70
N THR A 29 5.90 -5.33 4.37
CA THR A 29 5.33 -6.03 3.22
C THR A 29 4.43 -5.10 2.41
N THR A 30 4.23 -5.46 1.17
CA THR A 30 3.25 -4.85 0.27
C THR A 30 2.83 -5.87 -0.78
N ARG A 31 2.03 -5.46 -1.74
CA ARG A 31 1.69 -6.28 -2.89
C ARG A 31 2.04 -5.57 -4.19
N SER A 32 2.16 -6.31 -5.26
CA SER A 32 2.60 -5.79 -6.57
C SER A 32 1.75 -4.62 -7.06
N HIS A 33 0.44 -4.67 -6.85
CA HIS A 33 -0.46 -3.61 -7.30
C HIS A 33 -0.18 -2.26 -6.62
N ALA A 34 0.33 -2.26 -5.39
CA ALA A 34 0.72 -1.01 -4.71
C ALA A 34 1.84 -0.29 -5.47
N TYR A 35 2.75 -1.03 -6.08
CA TYR A 35 3.78 -0.43 -6.94
C TYR A 35 3.18 0.21 -8.20
N VAL A 36 2.19 -0.44 -8.79
CA VAL A 36 1.48 0.10 -9.97
C VAL A 36 0.76 1.39 -9.61
N GLU A 37 0.06 1.42 -8.49
CA GLU A 37 -0.62 2.61 -8.01
C GLU A 37 0.37 3.75 -7.69
N ALA A 38 1.49 3.44 -7.04
CA ALA A 38 2.54 4.42 -6.76
C ALA A 38 3.13 5.00 -8.06
N PHE A 39 3.39 4.14 -9.05
CA PHE A 39 3.84 4.58 -10.39
C PHE A 39 2.83 5.52 -11.05
N HIS A 40 1.55 5.17 -10.98
CA HIS A 40 0.47 6.01 -11.51
C HIS A 40 0.54 7.43 -10.93
N HIS A 41 0.65 7.55 -9.63
CA HIS A 41 0.72 8.85 -8.98
C HIS A 41 2.02 9.61 -9.29
N LEU A 42 3.17 8.94 -9.22
CA LEU A 42 4.46 9.57 -9.48
C LEU A 42 4.58 10.09 -10.91
N SER A 43 4.26 9.27 -11.89
CA SER A 43 4.42 9.63 -13.30
C SER A 43 3.31 10.55 -13.81
N GLY A 44 2.15 10.56 -13.13
CA GLY A 44 1.02 11.41 -13.48
C GLY A 44 1.07 12.78 -12.81
N ARG A 45 1.05 12.81 -11.47
CA ARG A 45 0.98 14.04 -10.69
C ARG A 45 2.34 14.55 -10.20
N GLY A 46 3.34 13.68 -10.17
CA GLY A 46 4.65 13.98 -9.63
C GLY A 46 4.74 13.71 -8.12
N LEU A 47 5.93 13.96 -7.58
CA LEU A 47 6.23 13.76 -6.17
C LEU A 47 5.76 14.98 -5.36
N PRO A 48 4.89 14.81 -4.35
CA PRO A 48 4.48 15.93 -3.50
C PRO A 48 5.65 16.39 -2.62
N LEU A 49 5.85 17.70 -2.55
CA LEU A 49 6.86 18.33 -1.72
C LEU A 49 6.22 18.99 -0.48
N LYS A 50 7.04 19.29 0.52
CA LYS A 50 6.57 19.86 1.79
C LYS A 50 5.90 21.22 1.65
N ASP A 51 6.28 22.00 0.65
CA ASP A 51 5.72 23.32 0.37
C ASP A 51 4.39 23.28 -0.38
N GLY A 52 3.85 22.09 -0.65
CA GLY A 52 2.61 21.90 -1.40
C GLY A 52 2.80 21.84 -2.91
N SER A 53 3.98 22.11 -3.42
CA SER A 53 4.31 21.94 -4.83
C SER A 53 4.53 20.48 -5.18
N ARG A 54 4.68 20.17 -6.48
CA ARG A 54 4.95 18.84 -6.95
C ARG A 54 6.16 18.85 -7.87
N LEU A 55 7.03 17.87 -7.70
CA LEU A 55 8.18 17.65 -8.56
C LEU A 55 7.76 16.67 -9.67
N ALA A 56 7.89 17.11 -10.93
CA ALA A 56 7.63 16.24 -12.08
C ALA A 56 8.59 15.06 -12.07
N VAL A 57 8.07 13.86 -12.30
CA VAL A 57 8.85 12.62 -12.32
C VAL A 57 8.60 11.93 -13.65
N THR A 58 9.66 11.65 -14.40
CA THR A 58 9.54 10.89 -15.63
C THR A 58 9.14 9.43 -15.32
N PRO A 59 8.50 8.72 -16.27
CA PRO A 59 8.20 7.29 -16.07
C PRO A 59 9.44 6.46 -15.73
N GLY A 60 10.58 6.74 -16.36
CA GLY A 60 11.83 6.04 -16.07
C GLY A 60 12.32 6.27 -14.64
N ASP A 61 12.24 7.50 -14.16
CA ASP A 61 12.61 7.83 -12.78
C ASP A 61 11.63 7.22 -11.78
N ALA A 62 10.33 7.27 -12.06
CA ALA A 62 9.31 6.64 -11.22
C ALA A 62 9.58 5.14 -11.07
N ALA A 63 9.87 4.45 -12.16
CA ALA A 63 10.19 3.02 -12.11
C ALA A 63 11.43 2.73 -11.25
N ARG A 64 12.48 3.55 -11.37
CA ARG A 64 13.70 3.39 -10.55
C ARG A 64 13.43 3.63 -9.07
N MET A 65 12.67 4.66 -8.74
CA MET A 65 12.28 4.97 -7.36
C MET A 65 11.52 3.81 -6.72
N ILE A 66 10.55 3.27 -7.44
CA ILE A 66 9.74 2.13 -6.97
C ILE A 66 10.60 0.88 -6.82
N ARG A 67 11.50 0.62 -7.77
CA ARG A 67 12.40 -0.54 -7.67
C ARG A 67 13.31 -0.44 -6.45
N THR A 68 13.74 0.76 -6.07
CA THR A 68 14.51 1.00 -4.86
C THR A 68 13.71 0.68 -3.60
N LEU A 69 12.44 1.09 -3.56
CA LEU A 69 11.53 0.71 -2.47
C LEU A 69 11.32 -0.80 -2.41
N ALA A 70 11.11 -1.43 -3.54
CA ALA A 70 10.81 -2.87 -3.61
C ALA A 70 11.93 -3.72 -2.99
N LYS A 71 13.18 -3.26 -3.04
CA LYS A 71 14.32 -3.94 -2.39
C LYS A 71 14.23 -3.93 -0.86
N LYS A 72 13.42 -3.06 -0.27
CA LYS A 72 13.28 -2.88 1.18
C LYS A 72 12.02 -3.54 1.74
N LEU A 73 11.22 -4.16 0.88
CA LEU A 73 9.92 -4.73 1.21
C LEU A 73 9.85 -6.19 0.76
N GLN A 74 9.10 -6.99 1.49
CA GLN A 74 8.62 -8.25 0.97
C GLN A 74 7.37 -7.98 0.13
N THR A 75 7.36 -8.50 -1.09
CA THR A 75 6.18 -8.43 -1.95
C THR A 75 5.44 -9.75 -1.88
N GLN A 76 4.18 -9.70 -1.46
CA GLN A 76 3.35 -10.89 -1.38
C GLN A 76 2.00 -10.62 -2.02
N ASP A 77 1.72 -11.35 -3.08
CA ASP A 77 0.48 -11.22 -3.83
C ASP A 77 -0.50 -12.33 -3.46
N LEU A 78 -1.78 -12.06 -3.64
CA LEU A 78 -2.80 -13.09 -3.64
C LEU A 78 -2.70 -13.87 -4.95
N ASP A 79 -2.69 -15.20 -4.88
CA ASP A 79 -2.87 -16.00 -6.08
C ASP A 79 -4.34 -15.98 -6.54
N ALA A 80 -4.64 -16.66 -7.66
CA ALA A 80 -5.97 -16.63 -8.21
C ALA A 80 -7.01 -17.21 -7.23
N GLU A 81 -6.71 -18.31 -6.56
CA GLU A 81 -7.63 -18.95 -5.62
C GLU A 81 -7.86 -18.08 -4.38
N GLN A 82 -6.81 -17.47 -3.85
CA GLN A 82 -6.92 -16.53 -2.72
C GLN A 82 -7.73 -15.29 -3.09
N THR A 83 -7.56 -14.79 -4.31
CA THR A 83 -8.34 -13.66 -4.83
C THR A 83 -9.82 -14.02 -4.92
N LEU A 84 -10.14 -15.18 -5.51
CA LEU A 84 -11.52 -15.64 -5.63
C LEU A 84 -12.15 -15.88 -4.27
N GLY A 85 -11.41 -16.46 -3.33
CA GLY A 85 -11.86 -16.64 -1.95
C GLY A 85 -12.18 -15.31 -1.25
N ALA A 86 -11.36 -14.28 -1.50
CA ALA A 86 -11.63 -12.95 -0.97
C ALA A 86 -12.92 -12.35 -1.54
N LEU A 87 -13.21 -12.59 -2.82
CA LEU A 87 -14.45 -12.15 -3.45
C LEU A 87 -15.67 -12.92 -2.90
N ASP A 88 -15.52 -14.21 -2.61
CA ASP A 88 -16.57 -14.99 -1.96
C ASP A 88 -16.95 -14.42 -0.58
N ASP A 89 -15.96 -13.91 0.16
CA ASP A 89 -16.17 -13.35 1.50
C ASP A 89 -16.69 -11.90 1.47
N ALA A 90 -16.66 -11.23 0.34
CA ALA A 90 -17.01 -9.81 0.23
C ALA A 90 -18.43 -9.49 0.72
N GLN A 91 -19.39 -10.33 0.38
CA GLN A 91 -20.79 -10.12 0.76
C GLN A 91 -20.98 -10.07 2.29
N SER A 92 -20.33 -10.97 3.02
CA SER A 92 -20.45 -11.04 4.49
C SER A 92 -19.80 -9.82 5.17
N ARG A 93 -18.96 -9.07 4.46
CA ARG A 93 -18.29 -7.87 4.96
C ARG A 93 -18.88 -6.58 4.41
N GLY A 94 -19.98 -6.66 3.64
CA GLY A 94 -20.60 -5.48 3.05
C GLY A 94 -19.75 -4.81 1.98
N VAL A 95 -18.85 -5.55 1.34
CA VAL A 95 -17.97 -5.03 0.29
C VAL A 95 -18.63 -5.17 -1.07
N SER A 96 -18.77 -4.07 -1.80
CA SER A 96 -19.31 -4.05 -3.15
C SER A 96 -18.70 -2.93 -3.96
N GLY A 97 -18.75 -3.06 -5.30
CA GLY A 97 -18.26 -2.06 -6.21
C GLY A 97 -16.76 -1.77 -5.99
N ARG A 98 -16.39 -0.50 -6.05
CA ARG A 98 -14.98 -0.08 -5.94
C ARG A 98 -14.35 -0.33 -4.57
N MET A 99 -15.14 -0.61 -3.54
CA MET A 99 -14.61 -1.01 -2.23
C MET A 99 -13.76 -2.28 -2.32
N VAL A 100 -13.94 -3.08 -3.37
CA VAL A 100 -13.18 -4.31 -3.57
C VAL A 100 -11.66 -4.06 -3.62
N HIS A 101 -11.21 -2.92 -4.13
CA HIS A 101 -9.79 -2.63 -4.21
C HIS A 101 -9.17 -2.49 -2.81
N ASP A 102 -9.85 -1.81 -1.90
CA ASP A 102 -9.45 -1.72 -0.48
C ASP A 102 -9.56 -3.07 0.22
N TRP A 103 -10.61 -3.83 -0.09
CA TRP A 103 -10.81 -5.16 0.44
C TRP A 103 -9.66 -6.11 0.10
N ILE A 104 -9.19 -6.08 -1.15
CA ILE A 104 -8.05 -6.89 -1.58
C ILE A 104 -6.76 -6.45 -0.87
N HIS A 105 -6.55 -5.15 -0.64
CA HIS A 105 -5.42 -4.68 0.18
C HIS A 105 -5.48 -5.24 1.60
N ALA A 106 -6.63 -5.18 2.25
CA ALA A 106 -6.81 -5.72 3.60
C ALA A 106 -6.55 -7.23 3.64
N ARG A 107 -7.03 -7.98 2.67
CA ARG A 107 -6.80 -9.43 2.58
C ARG A 107 -5.33 -9.75 2.30
N ALA A 108 -4.66 -8.99 1.45
CA ALA A 108 -3.24 -9.15 1.19
C ALA A 108 -2.40 -8.89 2.43
N ALA A 109 -2.74 -7.86 3.19
CA ALA A 109 -2.08 -7.54 4.45
C ALA A 109 -2.23 -8.70 5.46
N LYS A 110 -3.44 -9.22 5.59
CA LYS A 110 -3.72 -10.33 6.50
C LYS A 110 -2.98 -11.60 6.10
N LEU A 111 -2.97 -11.93 4.80
CA LEU A 111 -2.24 -13.09 4.30
C LEU A 111 -0.73 -12.98 4.54
N ALA A 112 -0.19 -11.78 4.41
CA ALA A 112 1.24 -11.52 4.63
C ALA A 112 1.62 -11.54 6.13
N GLY A 113 0.66 -11.76 7.04
CA GLY A 113 0.90 -11.77 8.47
C GLY A 113 1.14 -10.38 9.05
N ALA A 114 0.71 -9.33 8.37
CA ALA A 114 0.78 -7.98 8.90
C ALA A 114 -0.23 -7.80 10.04
N GLU A 115 0.19 -7.05 11.04
CA GLU A 115 -0.66 -6.64 12.16
C GLU A 115 -1.09 -5.18 12.00
N LEU A 116 -0.31 -4.43 11.25
CA LEU A 116 -0.48 -3.00 11.01
C LEU A 116 -0.55 -2.72 9.51
N VAL A 117 -1.49 -1.90 9.10
CA VAL A 117 -1.60 -1.39 7.73
C VAL A 117 -1.34 0.10 7.74
N LEU A 118 -0.36 0.54 6.98
CA LEU A 118 -0.02 1.95 6.83
C LEU A 118 -0.72 2.49 5.59
N THR A 119 -1.66 3.39 5.80
CA THR A 119 -2.49 3.95 4.74
C THR A 119 -3.04 5.32 5.12
N ARG A 120 -3.29 6.15 4.12
CA ARG A 120 -4.03 7.41 4.27
C ARG A 120 -5.51 7.25 3.87
N ASP A 121 -5.88 6.13 3.30
CA ASP A 121 -7.22 5.87 2.80
C ASP A 121 -8.16 5.46 3.94
N GLY A 122 -9.18 6.28 4.21
CA GLY A 122 -10.16 6.02 5.26
C GLY A 122 -11.00 4.78 5.01
N GLY A 123 -11.32 4.48 3.75
CA GLY A 123 -12.06 3.26 3.39
C GLY A 123 -11.25 2.00 3.70
N LEU A 124 -9.97 2.00 3.34
CA LEU A 124 -9.07 0.90 3.68
C LEU A 124 -8.89 0.77 5.19
N SER A 125 -8.70 1.87 5.90
CA SER A 125 -8.58 1.87 7.38
C SER A 125 -9.77 1.19 8.04
N ASN A 126 -10.99 1.54 7.61
CA ASN A 126 -12.22 0.96 8.17
C ASN A 126 -12.31 -0.55 7.92
N LEU A 127 -11.97 -1.01 6.71
CA LEU A 127 -11.97 -2.43 6.39
C LEU A 127 -10.91 -3.19 7.18
N CYS A 128 -9.72 -2.60 7.37
CA CYS A 128 -8.66 -3.20 8.17
C CYS A 128 -9.09 -3.39 9.62
N VAL A 129 -9.70 -2.39 10.23
CA VAL A 129 -10.20 -2.49 11.61
C VAL A 129 -11.27 -3.58 11.73
N ALA A 130 -12.19 -3.66 10.76
CA ALA A 130 -13.21 -4.72 10.74
C ALA A 130 -12.60 -6.13 10.62
N GLU A 131 -11.42 -6.25 10.00
CA GLU A 131 -10.69 -7.52 9.87
C GLU A 131 -9.71 -7.78 11.03
N GLY A 132 -9.72 -6.96 12.07
CA GLY A 132 -8.86 -7.12 13.24
C GLY A 132 -7.43 -6.61 13.04
N LEU A 133 -7.19 -5.81 12.00
CA LEU A 133 -5.90 -5.18 11.75
C LEU A 133 -5.89 -3.77 12.33
N THR A 134 -4.73 -3.31 12.75
CA THR A 134 -4.54 -1.90 13.12
C THR A 134 -4.22 -1.11 11.85
N ALA A 135 -4.82 0.06 11.71
CA ALA A 135 -4.51 0.98 10.61
C ALA A 135 -3.91 2.26 11.18
N ASP A 136 -2.88 2.79 10.52
CA ASP A 136 -2.19 4.00 10.95
C ASP A 136 -1.60 4.71 9.73
N TRP A 137 -1.08 5.92 9.96
CA TRP A 137 -0.34 6.70 8.98
C TRP A 137 1.12 6.79 9.40
N PRO A 138 2.07 6.54 8.49
CA PRO A 138 3.50 6.57 8.83
C PRO A 138 4.06 7.96 9.15
#